data_4b81c0664edafeb9f2da8fb2bbcc1de3
#
_entry.id   4b81c0664edafeb9f2da8fb2bbcc1de3
#
_cell.length_a   1.000
_cell.length_b   1.000
_cell.length_c   1.000
_cell.angle_alpha   90.00
_cell.angle_beta   90.00
_cell.angle_gamma   90.00
#
_symmetry.space_group_name_H-M   'P 1'
#
loop_
_entity.id
_entity.type
_entity.pdbx_description
1 polymer ?
#
loop_
_entity_poly.entity_id
_entity_poly.type
_entity_poly.pdbx_seq_one_letter_code
_entity_poly.pdbx_strand_id
1 'polypeptide(L)'
;MTMLDAAAPPDLSGLFAAAQRRSRTVDWQEPGPVARAAMTMSGLEVMQAIRDGRLPPPPLARLIGFKMAEVHPGRIVMQLDPDQSLENTAGLLHGAIAAALLDTAMGCAISTRQPAGQGSVTMDLKLSYLRPLSVRSGTIMAEGRVVKFGRQSSYTEGFVYDGAGKLAVHATATFAMLGGAPAAAPHPHDS
;
A
#
# COMPACT_ATOMS: atom_id res chain seq x y z
N MET A 1 -3.98 -35.88 37.31
CA MET A 1 -4.07 -34.89 36.22
C MET A 1 -3.86 -35.68 34.93
N THR A 2 -4.97 -36.15 34.37
CA THR A 2 -5.01 -37.04 33.19
C THR A 2 -4.65 -36.21 31.98
N MET A 3 -3.59 -36.61 31.26
CA MET A 3 -3.31 -36.10 29.91
C MET A 3 -4.55 -36.32 29.05
N LEU A 4 -5.14 -35.25 28.55
CA LEU A 4 -6.17 -35.31 27.51
C LEU A 4 -5.54 -36.04 26.31
N ASP A 5 -6.08 -37.20 25.97
CA ASP A 5 -5.78 -37.89 24.71
C ASP A 5 -6.03 -36.91 23.57
N ALA A 6 -4.98 -36.31 23.03
CA ALA A 6 -5.08 -35.47 21.85
C ALA A 6 -5.41 -36.41 20.67
N ALA A 7 -6.65 -36.32 20.19
CA ALA A 7 -7.03 -37.02 18.96
C ALA A 7 -6.02 -36.68 17.85
N ALA A 8 -5.64 -37.69 17.06
CA ALA A 8 -4.76 -37.47 15.92
C ALA A 8 -5.35 -36.38 15.01
N PRO A 9 -4.48 -35.47 14.48
CA PRO A 9 -4.97 -34.42 13.60
C PRO A 9 -5.68 -35.04 12.38
N PRO A 10 -6.73 -34.37 11.87
CA PRO A 10 -7.47 -34.88 10.72
C PRO A 10 -6.58 -35.01 9.49
N ASP A 11 -6.80 -36.03 8.67
CA ASP A 11 -6.12 -36.16 7.37
C ASP A 11 -6.66 -35.08 6.41
N LEU A 12 -5.81 -34.13 6.02
CA LEU A 12 -6.13 -33.01 5.12
C LEU A 12 -5.63 -33.26 3.68
N SER A 13 -5.05 -34.42 3.36
CA SER A 13 -4.44 -34.72 2.06
C SER A 13 -5.41 -34.55 0.89
N GLY A 14 -6.68 -34.98 1.06
CA GLY A 14 -7.72 -34.84 0.05
C GLY A 14 -8.13 -33.39 -0.24
N LEU A 15 -8.04 -32.51 0.74
CA LEU A 15 -8.36 -31.08 0.55
C LEU A 15 -7.31 -30.39 -0.33
N PHE A 16 -6.03 -30.73 -0.16
CA PHE A 16 -4.94 -30.18 -0.99
C PHE A 16 -4.97 -30.72 -2.42
N ALA A 17 -5.33 -31.98 -2.61
CA ALA A 17 -5.41 -32.59 -3.94
C ALA A 17 -6.48 -31.96 -4.84
N ALA A 18 -7.57 -31.44 -4.24
CA ALA A 18 -8.64 -30.76 -4.96
C ALA A 18 -8.37 -29.27 -5.25
N ALA A 19 -7.37 -28.67 -4.60
CA ALA A 19 -7.07 -27.27 -4.77
C ALA A 19 -6.36 -26.98 -6.09
N GLN A 20 -6.94 -26.09 -6.91
CA GLN A 20 -6.30 -25.63 -8.15
C GLN A 20 -5.11 -24.72 -7.85
N ARG A 21 -3.93 -25.11 -8.35
CA ARG A 21 -2.75 -24.25 -8.32
C ARG A 21 -2.94 -23.08 -9.32
N ARG A 22 -2.71 -21.87 -8.84
CA ARG A 22 -2.72 -20.64 -9.65
C ARG A 22 -1.35 -19.98 -9.61
N SER A 23 -1.04 -19.20 -10.65
CA SER A 23 0.21 -18.43 -10.73
C SER A 23 -0.06 -17.10 -11.43
N ARG A 24 0.76 -16.10 -11.10
CA ARG A 24 0.88 -14.85 -11.86
C ARG A 24 2.33 -14.43 -11.92
N THR A 25 2.72 -13.76 -13.00
CA THR A 25 4.03 -13.12 -13.12
C THR A 25 3.91 -11.68 -12.68
N VAL A 26 4.89 -11.20 -11.91
CA VAL A 26 4.99 -9.81 -11.49
C VAL A 26 6.34 -9.28 -11.94
N ASP A 27 6.32 -8.18 -12.69
CA ASP A 27 7.51 -7.45 -13.12
C ASP A 27 7.51 -6.05 -12.48
N TRP A 28 8.69 -5.54 -12.15
CA TRP A 28 8.88 -4.20 -11.59
C TRP A 28 10.17 -3.59 -12.10
N GLN A 29 10.25 -2.27 -11.98
CA GLN A 29 11.46 -1.50 -12.31
C GLN A 29 12.18 -1.09 -11.01
N GLU A 30 13.49 -0.96 -11.07
CA GLU A 30 14.27 -0.46 -9.95
C GLU A 30 13.78 0.91 -9.47
N PRO A 31 13.70 1.17 -8.16
CA PRO A 31 13.23 2.45 -7.64
C PRO A 31 14.23 3.61 -7.82
N GLY A 32 15.50 3.32 -8.10
CA GLY A 32 16.58 4.31 -8.21
C GLY A 32 16.29 5.50 -9.14
N PRO A 33 15.73 5.31 -10.35
CA PRO A 33 15.37 6.42 -11.24
C PRO A 33 14.32 7.37 -10.62
N VAL A 34 13.34 6.85 -9.90
CA VAL A 34 12.31 7.66 -9.21
C VAL A 34 12.94 8.45 -8.06
N ALA A 35 13.82 7.82 -7.28
CA ALA A 35 14.54 8.49 -6.20
C ALA A 35 15.40 9.65 -6.73
N ARG A 36 16.07 9.47 -7.87
CA ARG A 36 16.83 10.55 -8.52
C ARG A 36 15.93 11.70 -9.01
N ALA A 37 14.79 11.38 -9.61
CA ALA A 37 13.80 12.40 -10.04
C ALA A 37 13.30 13.23 -8.85
N ALA A 38 13.06 12.60 -7.70
CA ALA A 38 12.62 13.28 -6.48
C ALA A 38 13.64 14.28 -5.91
N MET A 39 14.91 14.20 -6.32
CA MET A 39 15.93 15.20 -5.94
C MET A 39 15.76 16.54 -6.65
N THR A 40 15.11 16.57 -7.81
CA THR A 40 15.01 17.76 -8.67
C THR A 40 13.57 18.16 -8.97
N MET A 41 12.60 17.26 -8.76
CA MET A 41 11.18 17.48 -8.94
C MET A 41 10.49 17.63 -7.58
N SER A 42 9.46 18.47 -7.49
CA SER A 42 8.59 18.49 -6.33
C SER A 42 7.87 17.15 -6.18
N GLY A 43 7.48 16.79 -4.95
CA GLY A 43 6.74 15.54 -4.74
C GLY A 43 5.43 15.48 -5.52
N LEU A 44 4.76 16.62 -5.75
CA LEU A 44 3.56 16.69 -6.59
C LEU A 44 3.86 16.27 -8.04
N GLU A 45 4.92 16.82 -8.63
CA GLU A 45 5.35 16.48 -9.99
C GLU A 45 5.74 15.00 -10.12
N VAL A 46 6.45 14.44 -9.11
CA VAL A 46 6.80 13.01 -9.07
C VAL A 46 5.53 12.15 -9.02
N MET A 47 4.59 12.44 -8.13
CA MET A 47 3.34 11.66 -8.02
C MET A 47 2.49 11.74 -9.30
N GLN A 48 2.41 12.92 -9.93
CA GLN A 48 1.74 13.09 -11.22
C GLN A 48 2.46 12.29 -12.32
N ALA A 49 3.79 12.31 -12.34
CA ALA A 49 4.57 11.55 -13.32
C ALA A 49 4.37 10.03 -13.17
N ILE A 50 4.25 9.52 -11.94
CA ILE A 50 3.92 8.10 -11.69
C ILE A 50 2.50 7.77 -12.15
N ARG A 51 1.51 8.61 -11.81
CA ARG A 51 0.12 8.43 -12.26
C ARG A 51 0.02 8.37 -13.78
N ASP A 52 0.73 9.25 -14.46
CA ASP A 52 0.70 9.41 -15.92
C ASP A 52 1.59 8.39 -16.66
N GLY A 53 2.27 7.47 -15.93
CA GLY A 53 3.16 6.46 -16.49
C GLY A 53 4.49 7.00 -17.03
N ARG A 54 4.85 8.26 -16.73
CA ARG A 54 6.15 8.87 -17.09
C ARG A 54 7.28 8.43 -16.15
N LEU A 55 6.93 8.04 -14.93
CA LEU A 55 7.81 7.37 -13.98
C LEU A 55 7.18 6.04 -13.55
N PRO A 56 8.00 5.01 -13.27
CA PRO A 56 7.49 3.72 -12.83
C PRO A 56 6.85 3.83 -11.45
N PRO A 57 5.79 3.04 -11.15
CA PRO A 57 5.26 2.91 -9.81
C PRO A 57 6.24 2.15 -8.91
N PRO A 58 6.12 2.28 -7.58
CA PRO A 58 6.95 1.51 -6.65
C PRO A 58 6.73 0.00 -6.85
N PRO A 59 7.76 -0.85 -6.61
CA PRO A 59 7.65 -2.31 -6.76
C PRO A 59 6.46 -2.93 -6.01
N LEU A 60 6.14 -2.42 -4.82
CA LEU A 60 5.00 -2.90 -4.03
C LEU A 60 3.66 -2.69 -4.76
N ALA A 61 3.50 -1.58 -5.49
CA ALA A 61 2.29 -1.33 -6.28
C ALA A 61 2.13 -2.38 -7.40
N ARG A 62 3.23 -2.80 -8.03
CA ARG A 62 3.23 -3.87 -9.02
C ARG A 62 2.90 -5.23 -8.40
N LEU A 63 3.46 -5.50 -7.21
CA LEU A 63 3.23 -6.75 -6.48
C LEU A 63 1.77 -6.90 -6.06
N ILE A 64 1.15 -5.86 -5.52
CA ILE A 64 -0.25 -5.90 -5.06
C ILE A 64 -1.22 -5.65 -6.22
N GLY A 65 -0.85 -4.83 -7.21
CA GLY A 65 -1.66 -4.51 -8.38
C GLY A 65 -2.45 -3.21 -8.26
N PHE A 66 -2.12 -2.32 -7.32
CA PHE A 66 -2.78 -1.02 -7.20
C PHE A 66 -2.12 0.06 -8.06
N LYS A 67 -2.88 1.10 -8.38
CA LYS A 67 -2.41 2.26 -9.15
C LYS A 67 -2.93 3.56 -8.55
N MET A 68 -2.26 4.68 -8.84
CA MET A 68 -2.77 6.01 -8.52
C MET A 68 -3.91 6.37 -9.47
N ALA A 69 -5.08 6.70 -8.93
CA ALA A 69 -6.23 7.20 -9.68
C ALA A 69 -6.26 8.73 -9.70
N GLU A 70 -6.01 9.36 -8.55
CA GLU A 70 -6.03 10.82 -8.43
C GLU A 70 -4.82 11.34 -7.64
N VAL A 71 -4.29 12.50 -8.05
CA VAL A 71 -3.16 13.18 -7.43
C VAL A 71 -3.49 14.67 -7.29
N HIS A 72 -3.63 15.12 -6.05
CA HIS A 72 -3.86 16.52 -5.68
C HIS A 72 -2.93 16.93 -4.53
N PRO A 73 -2.63 18.22 -4.35
CA PRO A 73 -1.85 18.66 -3.19
C PRO A 73 -2.50 18.22 -1.85
N GLY A 74 -1.79 17.39 -1.10
CA GLY A 74 -2.25 16.84 0.19
C GLY A 74 -3.32 15.75 0.09
N ARG A 75 -3.63 15.23 -1.11
CA ARG A 75 -4.62 14.16 -1.30
C ARG A 75 -4.22 13.23 -2.43
N ILE A 76 -4.29 11.93 -2.17
CA ILE A 76 -4.06 10.85 -3.16
C ILE A 76 -5.21 9.86 -3.10
N VAL A 77 -5.62 9.36 -4.25
CA VAL A 77 -6.52 8.21 -4.35
C VAL A 77 -5.80 7.08 -5.09
N MET A 78 -5.73 5.92 -4.45
CA MET A 78 -5.28 4.66 -5.03
C MET A 78 -6.47 3.82 -5.44
N GLN A 79 -6.31 3.06 -6.52
CA GLN A 79 -7.30 2.10 -7.02
C GLN A 79 -6.71 0.71 -7.03
N LEU A 80 -7.49 -0.28 -6.58
CA LEU A 80 -7.16 -1.71 -6.64
C LEU A 80 -8.36 -2.49 -7.16
N ASP A 81 -8.13 -3.30 -8.20
CA ASP A 81 -9.06 -4.33 -8.64
C ASP A 81 -8.59 -5.66 -8.00
N PRO A 82 -9.22 -6.13 -6.90
CA PRO A 82 -8.69 -7.23 -6.12
C PRO A 82 -8.86 -8.57 -6.83
N ASP A 83 -7.86 -9.45 -6.70
CA ASP A 83 -7.92 -10.85 -7.15
C ASP A 83 -7.73 -11.82 -5.97
N GLN A 84 -7.95 -13.13 -6.22
CA GLN A 84 -7.86 -14.17 -5.19
C GLN A 84 -6.48 -14.29 -4.54
N SER A 85 -5.39 -13.85 -5.18
CA SER A 85 -4.05 -13.92 -4.58
C SER A 85 -3.88 -12.96 -3.39
N LEU A 86 -4.83 -12.04 -3.21
CA LEU A 86 -4.86 -11.07 -2.12
C LEU A 86 -5.82 -11.47 -0.98
N GLU A 87 -6.47 -12.63 -1.09
CA GLU A 87 -7.40 -13.13 -0.06
C GLU A 87 -6.66 -13.86 1.06
N ASN A 88 -7.26 -13.86 2.23
CA ASN A 88 -6.88 -14.71 3.35
C ASN A 88 -7.57 -16.07 3.26
N THR A 89 -7.30 -16.97 4.21
CA THR A 89 -7.88 -18.32 4.26
C THR A 89 -9.40 -18.35 4.45
N ALA A 90 -10.03 -17.23 4.81
CA ALA A 90 -11.48 -17.10 4.92
C ALA A 90 -12.15 -16.60 3.62
N GLY A 91 -11.39 -16.41 2.53
CA GLY A 91 -11.89 -15.89 1.25
C GLY A 91 -12.26 -14.40 1.30
N LEU A 92 -11.64 -13.67 2.22
CA LEU A 92 -11.76 -12.21 2.34
C LEU A 92 -10.44 -11.56 1.95
N LEU A 93 -10.49 -10.34 1.46
CA LEU A 93 -9.29 -9.55 1.20
C LEU A 93 -8.47 -9.47 2.50
N HIS A 94 -7.18 -9.85 2.41
CA HIS A 94 -6.32 -9.84 3.58
C HIS A 94 -6.18 -8.40 4.13
N GLY A 95 -6.34 -8.22 5.44
CA GLY A 95 -6.28 -6.90 6.07
C GLY A 95 -4.99 -6.14 5.79
N ALA A 96 -3.87 -6.85 5.59
CA ALA A 96 -2.58 -6.27 5.20
C ALA A 96 -2.65 -5.50 3.87
N ILE A 97 -3.54 -5.87 2.94
CA ILE A 97 -3.71 -5.16 1.67
C ILE A 97 -4.28 -3.76 1.89
N ALA A 98 -5.30 -3.63 2.74
CA ALA A 98 -5.83 -2.32 3.10
C ALA A 98 -4.79 -1.47 3.84
N ALA A 99 -3.95 -2.07 4.69
CA ALA A 99 -2.85 -1.39 5.37
C ALA A 99 -1.82 -0.86 4.36
N ALA A 100 -1.38 -1.69 3.41
CA ALA A 100 -0.42 -1.28 2.37
C ALA A 100 -0.97 -0.17 1.46
N LEU A 101 -2.26 -0.25 1.08
CA LEU A 101 -2.92 0.80 0.30
C LEU A 101 -2.96 2.13 1.05
N LEU A 102 -3.34 2.09 2.34
CA LEU A 102 -3.49 3.30 3.16
C LEU A 102 -2.14 3.92 3.53
N ASP A 103 -1.14 3.11 3.90
CA ASP A 103 0.22 3.59 4.13
C ASP A 103 0.75 4.31 2.89
N THR A 104 0.60 3.70 1.72
CA THR A 104 1.05 4.28 0.45
C THR A 104 0.25 5.55 0.10
N ALA A 105 -1.07 5.53 0.21
CA ALA A 105 -1.90 6.70 -0.15
C ALA A 105 -1.62 7.90 0.77
N MET A 106 -1.48 7.66 2.08
CA MET A 106 -1.19 8.71 3.06
C MET A 106 0.23 9.26 2.92
N GLY A 107 1.24 8.38 2.74
CA GLY A 107 2.62 8.79 2.50
C GLY A 107 2.77 9.58 1.19
N CYS A 108 2.14 9.12 0.10
CA CYS A 108 2.10 9.85 -1.17
C CYS A 108 1.37 11.19 -1.05
N ALA A 109 0.30 11.29 -0.24
CA ALA A 109 -0.39 12.55 0.01
C ALA A 109 0.55 13.59 0.66
N ILE A 110 1.39 13.17 1.63
CA ILE A 110 2.44 14.03 2.20
C ILE A 110 3.44 14.43 1.12
N SER A 111 3.90 13.46 0.33
CA SER A 111 4.89 13.72 -0.73
C SER A 111 4.43 14.83 -1.69
N THR A 112 3.14 14.90 -2.03
CA THR A 112 2.61 15.98 -2.89
C THR A 112 2.79 17.39 -2.34
N ARG A 113 3.13 17.55 -1.05
CA ARG A 113 3.38 18.83 -0.39
C ARG A 113 4.86 19.11 -0.12
N GLN A 114 5.72 18.15 -0.44
CA GLN A 114 7.17 18.27 -0.23
C GLN A 114 7.84 18.95 -1.41
N PRO A 115 8.77 19.88 -1.17
CA PRO A 115 9.66 20.37 -2.21
C PRO A 115 10.63 19.27 -2.65
N ALA A 116 11.34 19.50 -3.75
CA ALA A 116 12.39 18.61 -4.23
C ALA A 116 13.42 18.29 -3.13
N GLY A 117 13.89 17.06 -3.09
CA GLY A 117 14.90 16.59 -2.15
C GLY A 117 14.40 16.32 -0.73
N GLN A 118 13.12 16.50 -0.44
CA GLN A 118 12.53 16.10 0.85
C GLN A 118 11.86 14.75 0.77
N GLY A 119 11.89 14.02 1.89
CA GLY A 119 11.23 12.72 2.06
C GLY A 119 10.47 12.64 3.37
N SER A 120 9.77 11.53 3.57
CA SER A 120 9.12 11.18 4.83
C SER A 120 9.11 9.69 5.04
N VAL A 121 9.00 9.25 6.30
CA VAL A 121 8.88 7.85 6.69
C VAL A 121 7.74 7.69 7.68
N THR A 122 7.03 6.58 7.59
CA THR A 122 5.94 6.22 8.48
C THR A 122 6.48 5.98 9.90
N MET A 123 5.88 6.63 10.89
CA MET A 123 6.18 6.42 12.32
C MET A 123 5.15 5.51 12.97
N ASP A 124 3.89 5.73 12.66
CA ASP A 124 2.78 4.90 13.14
C ASP A 124 1.69 4.81 12.08
N LEU A 125 0.92 3.75 12.16
CA LEU A 125 -0.24 3.51 11.30
C LEU A 125 -1.29 2.76 12.12
N LYS A 126 -2.45 3.38 12.34
CA LYS A 126 -3.58 2.78 13.04
C LYS A 126 -4.72 2.58 12.06
N LEU A 127 -5.25 1.35 12.00
CA LEU A 127 -6.40 1.00 11.16
C LEU A 127 -7.59 0.55 12.02
N SER A 128 -8.79 0.87 11.52
CA SER A 128 -10.06 0.34 12.01
C SER A 128 -10.79 -0.30 10.84
N TYR A 129 -10.96 -1.62 10.90
CA TYR A 129 -11.68 -2.40 9.89
C TYR A 129 -13.17 -2.40 10.23
N LEU A 130 -13.97 -1.72 9.42
CA LEU A 130 -15.39 -1.49 9.65
C LEU A 130 -16.26 -2.48 8.90
N ARG A 131 -15.79 -3.00 7.75
CA ARG A 131 -16.46 -3.95 6.89
C ARG A 131 -15.47 -4.92 6.24
N PRO A 132 -15.83 -6.18 6.03
CA PRO A 132 -15.00 -7.08 5.24
C PRO A 132 -15.02 -6.67 3.77
N LEU A 133 -13.88 -6.87 3.10
CA LEU A 133 -13.70 -6.74 1.65
C LEU A 133 -13.37 -8.11 1.06
N SER A 134 -13.69 -8.32 -0.20
CA SER A 134 -13.37 -9.54 -0.97
C SER A 134 -13.19 -9.20 -2.44
N VAL A 135 -12.83 -10.17 -3.27
CA VAL A 135 -12.79 -9.99 -4.74
C VAL A 135 -14.15 -9.57 -5.33
N ARG A 136 -15.26 -9.83 -4.61
CA ARG A 136 -16.61 -9.41 -5.03
C ARG A 136 -16.99 -8.00 -4.60
N SER A 137 -16.13 -7.32 -3.86
CA SER A 137 -16.37 -5.93 -3.43
C SER A 137 -16.25 -4.91 -4.56
N GLY A 138 -15.87 -5.35 -5.78
CA GLY A 138 -15.61 -4.47 -6.90
C GLY A 138 -14.29 -3.73 -6.75
N THR A 139 -14.10 -2.69 -7.54
CA THR A 139 -12.91 -1.83 -7.47
C THR A 139 -12.82 -1.13 -6.12
N ILE A 140 -11.73 -1.34 -5.42
CA ILE A 140 -11.46 -0.74 -4.11
C ILE A 140 -10.74 0.59 -4.32
N MET A 141 -11.21 1.63 -3.63
CA MET A 141 -10.59 2.95 -3.63
C MET A 141 -10.01 3.25 -2.24
N ALA A 142 -8.73 3.62 -2.19
CA ALA A 142 -8.07 4.03 -0.94
C ALA A 142 -7.64 5.48 -1.06
N GLU A 143 -8.15 6.33 -0.19
CA GLU A 143 -7.84 7.75 -0.15
C GLU A 143 -6.96 8.07 1.05
N GLY A 144 -5.87 8.84 0.82
CA GLY A 144 -5.04 9.44 1.85
C GLY A 144 -5.15 10.96 1.81
N ARG A 145 -5.32 11.59 2.97
CA ARG A 145 -5.41 13.05 3.13
C ARG A 145 -4.45 13.55 4.18
N VAL A 146 -3.78 14.66 3.90
CA VAL A 146 -2.96 15.37 4.88
C VAL A 146 -3.87 16.22 5.75
N VAL A 147 -3.93 15.90 7.05
CA VAL A 147 -4.66 16.68 8.07
C VAL A 147 -3.77 17.82 8.56
N LYS A 148 -2.49 17.52 8.86
CA LYS A 148 -1.52 18.51 9.29
C LYS A 148 -0.18 18.25 8.59
N PHE A 149 0.34 19.25 7.89
CA PHE A 149 1.68 19.24 7.33
C PHE A 149 2.61 20.05 8.22
N GLY A 150 3.59 19.38 8.84
CA GLY A 150 4.51 20.01 9.79
C GLY A 150 5.96 19.88 9.34
N ARG A 151 6.85 20.61 10.01
CA ARG A 151 8.28 20.62 9.71
C ARG A 151 9.00 19.35 10.16
N GLN A 152 8.62 18.78 11.30
CA GLN A 152 9.24 17.56 11.86
C GLN A 152 8.38 16.33 11.66
N SER A 153 7.05 16.49 11.72
CA SER A 153 6.10 15.41 11.52
C SER A 153 4.83 15.91 10.84
N SER A 154 4.20 15.05 10.08
CA SER A 154 2.91 15.29 9.43
C SER A 154 1.91 14.23 9.86
N TYR A 155 0.65 14.63 9.98
CA TYR A 155 -0.46 13.76 10.37
C TYR A 155 -1.43 13.61 9.22
N THR A 156 -1.87 12.37 8.98
CA THR A 156 -2.74 12.00 7.86
C THR A 156 -3.91 11.17 8.32
N GLU A 157 -4.94 11.17 7.51
CA GLU A 157 -6.12 10.34 7.62
C GLU A 157 -6.34 9.59 6.32
N GLY A 158 -6.83 8.36 6.41
CA GLY A 158 -7.03 7.51 5.24
C GLY A 158 -8.31 6.70 5.31
N PHE A 159 -8.87 6.41 4.13
CA PHE A 159 -10.17 5.76 3.97
C PHE A 159 -10.08 4.71 2.86
N VAL A 160 -10.67 3.53 3.08
CA VAL A 160 -10.88 2.54 2.02
C VAL A 160 -12.36 2.36 1.79
N TYR A 161 -12.76 2.43 0.53
CA TYR A 161 -14.13 2.25 0.08
C TYR A 161 -14.22 1.04 -0.84
N ASP A 162 -15.33 0.31 -0.77
CA ASP A 162 -15.68 -0.73 -1.73
C ASP A 162 -16.17 -0.14 -3.06
N GLY A 163 -16.43 -0.99 -4.07
CA GLY A 163 -16.91 -0.57 -5.38
C GLY A 163 -18.31 0.05 -5.38
N ALA A 164 -19.05 -0.05 -4.29
CA ALA A 164 -20.33 0.63 -4.07
C ALA A 164 -20.16 1.98 -3.31
N GLY A 165 -18.92 2.39 -3.03
CA GLY A 165 -18.60 3.63 -2.31
C GLY A 165 -18.84 3.54 -0.80
N LYS A 166 -18.99 2.34 -0.22
CA LYS A 166 -19.19 2.17 1.22
C LYS A 166 -17.84 2.12 1.93
N LEU A 167 -17.69 2.89 3.02
CA LEU A 167 -16.50 2.90 3.85
C LEU A 167 -16.26 1.52 4.48
N ALA A 168 -15.09 0.95 4.23
CA ALA A 168 -14.67 -0.36 4.73
C ALA A 168 -13.54 -0.27 5.76
N VAL A 169 -12.58 0.64 5.59
CA VAL A 169 -11.48 0.83 6.54
C VAL A 169 -11.23 2.32 6.73
N HIS A 170 -10.98 2.72 7.97
CA HIS A 170 -10.49 4.05 8.34
C HIS A 170 -9.12 3.93 8.97
N ALA A 171 -8.23 4.87 8.69
CA ALA A 171 -6.89 4.90 9.27
C ALA A 171 -6.42 6.30 9.60
N THR A 172 -5.47 6.37 10.52
CA THR A 172 -4.66 7.55 10.80
C THR A 172 -3.18 7.15 10.81
N ALA A 173 -2.30 8.06 10.41
CA ALA A 173 -0.86 7.83 10.43
C ALA A 173 -0.08 9.11 10.71
N THR A 174 1.06 8.94 11.37
CA THR A 174 2.06 10.00 11.57
C THR A 174 3.30 9.65 10.74
N PHE A 175 3.87 10.65 10.09
CA PHE A 175 5.08 10.52 9.30
C PHE A 175 6.14 11.48 9.83
N ALA A 176 7.38 11.00 10.02
CA ALA A 176 8.53 11.85 10.24
C ALA A 176 8.97 12.49 8.93
N MET A 177 9.25 13.79 8.97
CA MET A 177 9.77 14.52 7.82
C MET A 177 11.30 14.41 7.78
N LEU A 178 11.84 13.99 6.65
CA LEU A 178 13.28 13.88 6.45
C LEU A 178 13.78 15.11 5.69
N GLY A 179 14.75 15.80 6.25
CA GLY A 179 15.47 16.86 5.56
C GLY A 179 16.51 16.27 4.60
N GLY A 180 16.31 16.45 3.29
CA GLY A 180 17.12 15.81 2.24
C GLY A 180 16.70 14.34 2.01
N ALA A 181 16.57 13.90 0.75
CA ALA A 181 16.28 12.49 0.49
C ALA A 181 17.40 11.63 1.08
N PRO A 182 17.12 10.53 1.80
CA PRO A 182 18.14 9.57 2.13
C PRO A 182 18.75 9.10 0.81
N ALA A 183 20.07 9.23 0.67
CA ALA A 183 20.78 8.60 -0.44
C ALA A 183 20.36 7.12 -0.42
N ALA A 184 19.81 6.63 -1.54
CA ALA A 184 19.51 5.21 -1.67
C ALA A 184 20.81 4.47 -1.33
N ALA A 185 20.80 3.70 -0.25
CA ALA A 185 21.92 2.85 0.10
C ALA A 185 22.22 1.96 -1.10
N PRO A 186 23.49 1.83 -1.55
CA PRO A 186 23.81 0.93 -2.63
C PRO A 186 23.34 -0.47 -2.28
N HIS A 187 22.61 -1.10 -3.19
CA HIS A 187 22.17 -2.47 -3.02
C HIS A 187 23.42 -3.36 -2.91
N PRO A 188 23.49 -4.34 -1.96
CA PRO A 188 24.67 -5.20 -1.77
C PRO A 188 24.99 -6.11 -2.95
N HIS A 189 24.29 -6.00 -4.08
CA HIS A 189 24.49 -6.77 -5.31
C HIS A 189 25.07 -5.95 -6.49
N ASP A 190 25.47 -4.68 -6.27
CA ASP A 190 26.10 -3.84 -7.30
C ASP A 190 27.64 -3.96 -7.33
N SER A 191 28.17 -5.09 -6.87
CA SER A 191 29.60 -5.43 -6.93
C SER A 191 29.84 -6.70 -7.76
#